data_d3864742561489098b2f642aee430e5e
#
_entry.id   d3864742561489098b2f642aee430e5e
#
_cell.length_a   1.000
_cell.length_b   1.000
_cell.length_c   1.000
_cell.angle_alpha   90.00
_cell.angle_beta   90.00
_cell.angle_gamma   90.00
#
_symmetry.space_group_name_H-M   'P 1'
#
loop_
_entity.id
_entity.type
_entity.pdbx_description
1 polymer ?
#
loop_
_entity_poly.entity_id
_entity_poly.type
_entity_poly.pdbx_seq_one_letter_code
_entity_poly.pdbx_strand_id
1 'polypeptide(L)'
;MRRHSLIFIKLYAAFAVVVLFSISVLGLMVQRQIEEASLRDIRTNLDHQAYILQQTFAFQDQLHLQQLQQQVATISASIEARITLIDENGNVLADSEFDPQQMDNHNQRPEILQARRTGKGQSQRFSTTLNTTMQYVAVPSLGNANQLGYIRTALSTQSIAEEINYLRRVIIIATSLTAIIALFVGYWLAMS
;
A
#
# COMPACT_ATOMS: atom_id res chain seq x y z
N MET A 1 59.32 2.72 7.32
CA MET A 1 58.18 3.56 6.96
C MET A 1 57.02 2.80 6.28
N ARG A 2 57.23 1.86 5.34
CA ARG A 2 56.15 1.12 4.63
C ARG A 2 55.19 0.28 5.50
N ARG A 3 55.60 -0.25 6.65
CA ARG A 3 54.77 -1.16 7.50
C ARG A 3 53.65 -0.39 8.27
N HIS A 4 53.92 0.83 8.71
CA HIS A 4 52.92 1.64 9.43
C HIS A 4 51.77 2.09 8.49
N SER A 5 52.10 2.48 7.26
CA SER A 5 51.11 2.85 6.22
C SER A 5 50.12 1.72 5.95
N LEU A 6 50.56 0.47 5.86
CA LEU A 6 49.70 -0.70 5.63
C LEU A 6 48.71 -0.97 6.77
N ILE A 7 49.11 -0.71 8.02
CA ILE A 7 48.23 -0.90 9.19
C ILE A 7 47.12 0.17 9.19
N PHE A 8 47.48 1.44 8.93
CA PHE A 8 46.51 2.52 8.83
C PHE A 8 45.49 2.30 7.70
N ILE A 9 45.92 1.85 6.54
CA ILE A 9 45.02 1.51 5.42
C ILE A 9 44.05 0.41 5.80
N LYS A 10 44.51 -0.67 6.43
CA LYS A 10 43.66 -1.78 6.88
C LYS A 10 42.63 -1.31 7.93
N LEU A 11 43.04 -0.50 8.90
CA LEU A 11 42.18 0.04 9.94
C LEU A 11 41.12 0.97 9.34
N TYR A 12 41.54 1.83 8.42
CA TYR A 12 40.62 2.74 7.72
C TYR A 12 39.60 1.98 6.85
N ALA A 13 40.06 0.99 6.10
CA ALA A 13 39.19 0.14 5.28
C ALA A 13 38.18 -0.64 6.14
N ALA A 14 38.63 -1.18 7.28
CA ALA A 14 37.73 -1.86 8.21
C ALA A 14 36.68 -0.91 8.79
N PHE A 15 37.07 0.31 9.18
CA PHE A 15 36.16 1.32 9.68
C PHE A 15 35.15 1.76 8.59
N ALA A 16 35.63 1.99 7.37
CA ALA A 16 34.77 2.34 6.23
C ALA A 16 33.72 1.25 5.95
N VAL A 17 34.12 -0.03 5.99
CA VAL A 17 33.21 -1.16 5.83
C VAL A 17 32.14 -1.18 6.92
N VAL A 18 32.51 -0.98 8.17
CA VAL A 18 31.55 -0.94 9.30
C VAL A 18 30.57 0.20 9.15
N VAL A 19 31.03 1.41 8.77
CA VAL A 19 30.15 2.56 8.57
C VAL A 19 29.17 2.32 7.42
N LEU A 20 29.65 1.83 6.27
CA LEU A 20 28.82 1.53 5.10
C LEU A 20 27.78 0.44 5.41
N PHE A 21 28.21 -0.60 6.13
CA PHE A 21 27.29 -1.65 6.58
C PHE A 21 26.20 -1.09 7.50
N SER A 22 26.59 -0.27 8.48
CA SER A 22 25.64 0.36 9.41
C SER A 22 24.63 1.25 8.71
N ILE A 23 25.06 2.06 7.76
CA ILE A 23 24.17 2.95 6.96
C ILE A 23 23.22 2.08 6.12
N SER A 24 23.72 1.01 5.50
CA SER A 24 22.89 0.11 4.69
C SER A 24 21.81 -0.60 5.53
N VAL A 25 22.19 -1.11 6.69
CA VAL A 25 21.21 -1.76 7.62
C VAL A 25 20.17 -0.76 8.10
N LEU A 26 20.60 0.44 8.50
CA LEU A 26 19.69 1.49 8.95
C LEU A 26 18.71 1.89 7.83
N GLY A 27 19.22 2.07 6.60
CA GLY A 27 18.40 2.39 5.43
C GLY A 27 17.33 1.34 5.14
N LEU A 28 17.69 0.05 5.22
CA LEU A 28 16.73 -1.04 5.05
C LEU A 28 15.68 -1.09 6.18
N MET A 29 16.07 -0.81 7.43
CA MET A 29 15.13 -0.73 8.55
C MET A 29 14.12 0.40 8.36
N VAL A 30 14.60 1.60 8.04
CA VAL A 30 13.75 2.78 7.81
C VAL A 30 12.78 2.53 6.64
N GLN A 31 13.28 1.94 5.54
CA GLN A 31 12.43 1.59 4.40
C GLN A 31 11.28 0.67 4.80
N ARG A 32 11.55 -0.42 5.54
CA ARG A 32 10.52 -1.35 6.00
C ARG A 32 9.50 -0.66 6.93
N GLN A 33 9.97 0.20 7.81
CA GLN A 33 9.11 0.91 8.75
C GLN A 33 8.16 1.89 8.02
N ILE A 34 8.64 2.59 6.99
CA ILE A 34 7.81 3.47 6.15
C ILE A 34 6.75 2.66 5.41
N GLU A 35 7.13 1.54 4.77
CA GLU A 35 6.21 0.66 4.05
C GLU A 35 5.09 0.14 4.95
N GLU A 36 5.43 -0.39 6.13
CA GLU A 36 4.45 -0.88 7.09
C GLU A 36 3.54 0.23 7.65
N ALA A 37 4.09 1.42 7.88
CA ALA A 37 3.31 2.57 8.35
C ALA A 37 2.33 3.02 7.27
N SER A 38 2.78 3.22 6.03
CA SER A 38 1.92 3.63 4.91
C SER A 38 0.81 2.62 4.62
N LEU A 39 1.10 1.31 4.66
CA LEU A 39 0.08 0.28 4.51
C LEU A 39 -0.93 0.27 5.66
N ARG A 40 -0.50 0.53 6.90
CA ARG A 40 -1.41 0.68 8.03
C ARG A 40 -2.32 1.88 7.88
N ASP A 41 -1.79 3.01 7.46
CA ASP A 41 -2.55 4.25 7.26
C ASP A 41 -3.60 4.07 6.17
N ILE A 42 -3.26 3.43 5.04
CA ILE A 42 -4.23 3.09 3.99
C ILE A 42 -5.33 2.19 4.55
N ARG A 43 -4.99 1.13 5.28
CA ARG A 43 -5.99 0.22 5.86
C ARG A 43 -6.93 0.94 6.80
N THR A 44 -6.39 1.77 7.70
CA THR A 44 -7.18 2.53 8.66
C THR A 44 -8.10 3.52 7.96
N ASN A 45 -7.62 4.20 6.93
CA ASN A 45 -8.42 5.13 6.14
C ASN A 45 -9.53 4.41 5.39
N LEU A 46 -9.24 3.31 4.70
CA LEU A 46 -10.23 2.48 4.03
C LEU A 46 -11.27 1.90 5.00
N ASP A 47 -10.84 1.50 6.21
CA ASP A 47 -11.74 1.05 7.27
C ASP A 47 -12.75 2.16 7.63
N HIS A 48 -12.27 3.37 7.93
CA HIS A 48 -13.14 4.50 8.26
C HIS A 48 -14.11 4.83 7.12
N GLN A 49 -13.61 4.85 5.89
CA GLN A 49 -14.43 5.09 4.71
C GLN A 49 -15.51 4.00 4.54
N ALA A 50 -15.15 2.73 4.70
CA ALA A 50 -16.10 1.62 4.59
C ALA A 50 -17.21 1.72 5.65
N TYR A 51 -16.87 2.08 6.89
CA TYR A 51 -17.87 2.29 7.95
C TYR A 51 -18.77 3.51 7.70
N ILE A 52 -18.23 4.61 7.21
CA ILE A 52 -19.05 5.79 6.83
C ILE A 52 -20.03 5.42 5.72
N LEU A 53 -19.56 4.72 4.70
CA LEU A 53 -20.39 4.24 3.60
C LEU A 53 -21.45 3.24 4.08
N GLN A 54 -21.11 2.35 5.02
CA GLN A 54 -22.04 1.43 5.65
C GLN A 54 -23.23 2.17 6.27
N GLN A 55 -22.98 3.26 6.99
CA GLN A 55 -24.04 4.10 7.58
C GLN A 55 -24.80 4.86 6.49
N THR A 56 -24.10 5.39 5.47
CA THR A 56 -24.73 6.13 4.37
C THR A 56 -25.73 5.27 3.59
N PHE A 57 -25.38 4.03 3.29
CA PHE A 57 -26.23 3.11 2.53
C PHE A 57 -27.24 2.34 3.40
N ALA A 58 -27.08 2.32 4.74
CA ALA A 58 -28.00 1.63 5.66
C ALA A 58 -29.43 2.20 5.64
N PHE A 59 -29.60 3.48 5.35
CA PHE A 59 -30.88 4.21 5.44
C PHE A 59 -31.55 4.44 4.09
N GLN A 60 -31.05 3.83 3.01
CA GLN A 60 -31.61 4.04 1.67
C GLN A 60 -32.55 2.89 1.31
N ASP A 61 -33.87 3.10 1.48
CA ASP A 61 -34.87 2.04 1.34
C ASP A 61 -35.13 1.58 -0.11
N GLN A 62 -34.86 2.40 -1.13
CA GLN A 62 -35.02 2.03 -2.54
C GLN A 62 -34.04 2.82 -3.41
N LEU A 63 -32.98 2.17 -3.84
CA LEU A 63 -32.07 2.74 -4.84
C LEU A 63 -32.23 2.00 -6.18
N HIS A 64 -32.53 2.76 -7.22
CA HIS A 64 -32.39 2.23 -8.57
C HIS A 64 -30.89 2.05 -8.89
N LEU A 65 -30.52 0.95 -9.56
CA LEU A 65 -29.12 0.62 -9.87
C LEU A 65 -28.34 1.77 -10.53
N GLN A 66 -28.99 2.57 -11.40
CA GLN A 66 -28.38 3.75 -12.02
C GLN A 66 -28.06 4.85 -11.01
N GLN A 67 -28.90 5.05 -10.01
CA GLN A 67 -28.66 6.03 -8.95
C GLN A 67 -27.52 5.57 -8.03
N LEU A 68 -27.46 4.28 -7.71
CA LEU A 68 -26.34 3.68 -6.95
C LEU A 68 -25.02 3.90 -7.68
N GLN A 69 -24.97 3.62 -8.97
CA GLN A 69 -23.77 3.81 -9.79
C GLN A 69 -23.29 5.26 -9.76
N GLN A 70 -24.20 6.23 -9.94
CA GLN A 70 -23.86 7.64 -9.93
C GLN A 70 -23.40 8.11 -8.54
N GLN A 71 -24.06 7.66 -7.46
CA GLN A 71 -23.68 8.00 -6.10
C GLN A 71 -22.31 7.46 -5.75
N VAL A 72 -22.04 6.18 -6.06
CA VAL A 72 -20.76 5.52 -5.83
C VAL A 72 -19.63 6.26 -6.57
N ALA A 73 -19.84 6.66 -7.82
CA ALA A 73 -18.86 7.43 -8.58
C ALA A 73 -18.59 8.82 -7.95
N THR A 74 -19.65 9.52 -7.51
CA THR A 74 -19.52 10.84 -6.88
C THR A 74 -18.78 10.77 -5.55
N ILE A 75 -19.14 9.81 -4.69
CA ILE A 75 -18.52 9.65 -3.38
C ILE A 75 -17.05 9.22 -3.55
N SER A 76 -16.78 8.27 -4.46
CA SER A 76 -15.43 7.79 -4.76
C SER A 76 -14.48 8.92 -5.13
N ALA A 77 -14.93 9.86 -5.97
CA ALA A 77 -14.15 11.03 -6.35
C ALA A 77 -13.81 11.95 -5.15
N SER A 78 -14.68 11.98 -4.14
CA SER A 78 -14.50 12.82 -2.94
C SER A 78 -13.57 12.19 -1.90
N ILE A 79 -13.53 10.85 -1.83
CA ILE A 79 -12.73 10.11 -0.83
C ILE A 79 -11.45 9.51 -1.42
N GLU A 80 -11.22 9.70 -2.72
CA GLU A 80 -10.05 9.18 -3.47
C GLU A 80 -9.85 7.66 -3.31
N ALA A 81 -10.95 6.92 -3.18
CA ALA A 81 -10.92 5.47 -3.04
C ALA A 81 -11.99 4.81 -3.92
N ARG A 82 -11.66 3.68 -4.51
CA ARG A 82 -12.63 2.87 -5.24
C ARG A 82 -13.67 2.31 -4.29
N ILE A 83 -14.93 2.41 -4.67
CA ILE A 83 -16.08 1.87 -3.95
C ILE A 83 -16.74 0.79 -4.80
N THR A 84 -17.06 -0.34 -4.20
CA THR A 84 -17.83 -1.42 -4.82
C THR A 84 -18.96 -1.84 -3.89
N LEU A 85 -20.18 -1.81 -4.36
CA LEU A 85 -21.36 -2.33 -3.68
C LEU A 85 -21.67 -3.74 -4.21
N ILE A 86 -21.83 -4.70 -3.31
CA ILE A 86 -21.92 -6.12 -3.64
C ILE A 86 -23.17 -6.70 -2.95
N ASP A 87 -23.96 -7.51 -3.65
CA ASP A 87 -25.12 -8.20 -3.07
C ASP A 87 -24.71 -9.36 -2.14
N GLU A 88 -25.68 -9.97 -1.47
CA GLU A 88 -25.45 -11.13 -0.60
C GLU A 88 -24.89 -12.35 -1.35
N ASN A 89 -25.13 -12.44 -2.65
CA ASN A 89 -24.68 -13.53 -3.52
C ASN A 89 -23.28 -13.27 -4.13
N GLY A 90 -22.73 -12.07 -3.91
CA GLY A 90 -21.41 -11.66 -4.42
C GLY A 90 -21.46 -11.00 -5.80
N ASN A 91 -22.63 -10.66 -6.33
CA ASN A 91 -22.75 -9.91 -7.58
C ASN A 91 -22.50 -8.42 -7.31
N VAL A 92 -21.82 -7.76 -8.22
CA VAL A 92 -21.54 -6.32 -8.08
C VAL A 92 -22.77 -5.54 -8.51
N LEU A 93 -23.29 -4.70 -7.60
CA LEU A 93 -24.44 -3.83 -7.85
C LEU A 93 -24.00 -2.47 -8.42
N ALA A 94 -22.89 -1.92 -7.92
CA ALA A 94 -22.28 -0.69 -8.39
C ALA A 94 -20.77 -0.70 -8.11
N ASP A 95 -20.01 -0.02 -8.98
CA ASP A 95 -18.56 0.13 -8.83
C ASP A 95 -18.12 1.49 -9.39
N SER A 96 -17.28 2.23 -8.67
CA SER A 96 -16.88 3.59 -9.06
C SER A 96 -15.98 3.66 -10.29
N GLU A 97 -15.33 2.56 -10.68
CA GLU A 97 -14.30 2.57 -11.73
C GLU A 97 -14.61 1.63 -12.89
N PHE A 98 -15.56 0.69 -12.71
CA PHE A 98 -15.84 -0.35 -13.71
C PHE A 98 -17.35 -0.59 -13.87
N ASP A 99 -17.74 -1.08 -15.05
CA ASP A 99 -19.09 -1.51 -15.32
C ASP A 99 -19.39 -2.81 -14.52
N PRO A 100 -20.34 -2.77 -13.56
CA PRO A 100 -20.71 -3.93 -12.76
C PRO A 100 -21.07 -5.18 -13.57
N GLN A 101 -21.66 -4.99 -14.77
CA GLN A 101 -22.09 -6.10 -15.63
C GLN A 101 -20.92 -6.90 -16.23
N GLN A 102 -19.72 -6.31 -16.26
CA GLN A 102 -18.49 -6.93 -16.78
C GLN A 102 -17.61 -7.51 -15.68
N MET A 103 -18.07 -7.45 -14.43
CA MET A 103 -17.29 -7.91 -13.29
C MET A 103 -17.64 -9.35 -12.88
N ASP A 104 -16.63 -10.11 -12.52
CA ASP A 104 -16.80 -11.43 -11.94
C ASP A 104 -17.55 -11.38 -10.60
N ASN A 105 -18.17 -12.50 -10.21
CA ASN A 105 -18.74 -12.63 -8.88
C ASN A 105 -17.66 -12.56 -7.78
N HIS A 106 -17.94 -11.79 -6.74
CA HIS A 106 -17.01 -11.45 -5.67
C HIS A 106 -17.16 -12.30 -4.41
N ASN A 107 -18.07 -13.28 -4.41
CA ASN A 107 -18.42 -14.08 -3.24
C ASN A 107 -17.20 -14.83 -2.62
N GLN A 108 -16.24 -15.21 -3.46
CA GLN A 108 -15.03 -15.95 -3.04
C GLN A 108 -13.81 -15.03 -2.79
N ARG A 109 -13.98 -13.72 -2.82
CA ARG A 109 -12.89 -12.79 -2.55
C ARG A 109 -12.49 -12.85 -1.07
N PRO A 110 -11.18 -12.88 -0.73
CA PRO A 110 -10.73 -13.05 0.66
C PRO A 110 -11.32 -12.02 1.63
N GLU A 111 -11.40 -10.76 1.21
CA GLU A 111 -12.00 -9.68 2.00
C GLU A 111 -13.49 -9.90 2.27
N ILE A 112 -14.23 -10.47 1.30
CA ILE A 112 -15.67 -10.77 1.45
C ILE A 112 -15.87 -11.98 2.36
N LEU A 113 -15.09 -13.05 2.15
CA LEU A 113 -15.13 -14.23 3.02
C LEU A 113 -14.80 -13.90 4.47
N GLN A 114 -13.84 -13.02 4.69
CA GLN A 114 -13.47 -12.57 6.02
C GLN A 114 -14.56 -11.68 6.62
N ALA A 115 -15.09 -10.69 5.86
CA ALA A 115 -16.17 -9.82 6.31
C ALA A 115 -17.42 -10.61 6.74
N ARG A 116 -17.75 -11.67 6.01
CA ARG A 116 -18.86 -12.58 6.35
C ARG A 116 -18.68 -13.26 7.71
N ARG A 117 -17.44 -13.61 8.07
CA ARG A 117 -17.14 -14.35 9.31
C ARG A 117 -16.94 -13.46 10.52
N THR A 118 -16.35 -12.29 10.34
CA THR A 118 -15.86 -11.45 11.44
C THR A 118 -16.44 -10.05 11.46
N GLY A 119 -17.35 -9.72 10.53
CA GLY A 119 -17.93 -8.38 10.40
C GLY A 119 -17.01 -7.36 9.70
N LYS A 120 -15.78 -7.74 9.38
CA LYS A 120 -14.84 -6.93 8.59
C LYS A 120 -13.85 -7.84 7.88
N GLY A 121 -13.52 -7.52 6.63
CA GLY A 121 -12.50 -8.24 5.88
C GLY A 121 -11.49 -7.30 5.23
N GLN A 122 -10.25 -7.75 5.16
CA GLN A 122 -9.15 -7.01 4.53
C GLN A 122 -8.33 -7.97 3.68
N SER A 123 -7.88 -7.50 2.52
CA SER A 123 -6.92 -8.23 1.70
C SER A 123 -6.05 -7.28 0.88
N GLN A 124 -4.84 -7.71 0.59
CA GLN A 124 -3.99 -7.07 -0.40
C GLN A 124 -3.76 -8.07 -1.53
N ARG A 125 -4.13 -7.69 -2.73
CA ARG A 125 -3.99 -8.56 -3.90
C ARG A 125 -3.90 -7.77 -5.20
N PHE A 126 -3.41 -8.44 -6.23
CA PHE A 126 -3.39 -7.88 -7.57
C PHE A 126 -4.83 -7.79 -8.12
N SER A 127 -5.18 -6.62 -8.64
CA SER A 127 -6.44 -6.37 -9.34
C SER A 127 -6.25 -6.61 -10.84
N THR A 128 -6.87 -7.64 -11.39
CA THR A 128 -6.85 -7.91 -12.83
C THR A 128 -7.58 -6.81 -13.63
N THR A 129 -8.57 -6.19 -13.00
CA THR A 129 -9.36 -5.10 -13.59
C THR A 129 -8.55 -3.82 -13.77
N LEU A 130 -7.75 -3.45 -12.77
CA LEU A 130 -6.96 -2.21 -12.75
C LEU A 130 -5.47 -2.44 -13.04
N ASN A 131 -5.05 -3.69 -13.22
CA ASN A 131 -3.67 -4.10 -13.48
C ASN A 131 -2.67 -3.54 -12.44
N THR A 132 -3.08 -3.48 -11.18
CA THR A 132 -2.28 -2.97 -10.06
C THR A 132 -2.55 -3.72 -8.76
N THR A 133 -1.63 -3.64 -7.79
CA THR A 133 -1.85 -4.18 -6.45
C THR A 133 -2.72 -3.21 -5.65
N MET A 134 -3.81 -3.73 -5.10
CA MET A 134 -4.81 -2.98 -4.34
C MET A 134 -4.89 -3.49 -2.90
N GLN A 135 -5.07 -2.57 -1.96
CA GLN A 135 -5.54 -2.87 -0.62
C GLN A 135 -7.07 -2.78 -0.62
N TYR A 136 -7.73 -3.83 -0.13
CA TYR A 136 -9.18 -3.93 -0.03
C TYR A 136 -9.61 -3.98 1.43
N VAL A 137 -10.73 -3.30 1.73
CA VAL A 137 -11.48 -3.44 2.97
C VAL A 137 -12.94 -3.69 2.61
N ALA A 138 -13.60 -4.64 3.28
CA ALA A 138 -15.00 -4.93 3.10
C ALA A 138 -15.71 -5.00 4.46
N VAL A 139 -16.92 -4.46 4.52
CA VAL A 139 -17.82 -4.55 5.66
C VAL A 139 -19.19 -5.03 5.19
N PRO A 140 -19.96 -5.80 6.01
CA PRO A 140 -21.32 -6.17 5.66
C PRO A 140 -22.21 -4.91 5.65
N SER A 141 -23.27 -4.92 4.86
CA SER A 141 -24.32 -3.90 4.95
C SER A 141 -25.10 -4.00 6.26
N LEU A 142 -25.58 -2.88 6.79
CA LEU A 142 -26.42 -2.85 8.01
C LEU A 142 -27.93 -2.94 7.72
N GLY A 143 -28.34 -2.82 6.46
CA GLY A 143 -29.74 -2.82 6.09
C GLY A 143 -30.06 -3.84 4.99
N ASN A 144 -31.32 -4.22 4.90
CA ASN A 144 -31.82 -5.09 3.81
C ASN A 144 -32.17 -4.29 2.54
N ALA A 145 -31.76 -3.02 2.50
CA ALA A 145 -32.05 -2.15 1.36
C ALA A 145 -31.40 -2.71 0.09
N ASN A 146 -32.23 -3.03 -0.89
CA ASN A 146 -31.82 -3.49 -2.21
C ASN A 146 -30.94 -4.76 -2.25
N GLN A 147 -31.02 -5.65 -1.26
CA GLN A 147 -30.21 -6.86 -1.17
C GLN A 147 -28.69 -6.55 -1.09
N LEU A 148 -28.31 -5.37 -0.63
CA LEU A 148 -26.92 -5.00 -0.44
C LEU A 148 -26.30 -5.86 0.66
N GLY A 149 -25.35 -6.71 0.30
CA GLY A 149 -24.64 -7.61 1.21
C GLY A 149 -23.37 -7.01 1.79
N TYR A 150 -22.56 -6.36 0.95
CA TYR A 150 -21.25 -5.84 1.34
C TYR A 150 -20.92 -4.52 0.69
N ILE A 151 -20.20 -3.68 1.42
CA ILE A 151 -19.57 -2.46 0.95
C ILE A 151 -18.07 -2.69 0.97
N ARG A 152 -17.40 -2.48 -0.15
CA ARG A 152 -15.97 -2.66 -0.29
C ARG A 152 -15.33 -1.36 -0.72
N THR A 153 -14.31 -0.91 0.00
CA THR A 153 -13.41 0.17 -0.38
C THR A 153 -12.07 -0.39 -0.82
N ALA A 154 -11.39 0.28 -1.75
CA ALA A 154 -10.07 -0.14 -2.18
C ALA A 154 -9.21 1.04 -2.62
N LEU A 155 -7.89 0.91 -2.42
CA LEU A 155 -6.89 1.89 -2.85
C LEU A 155 -5.69 1.17 -3.46
N SER A 156 -5.12 1.74 -4.52
CA SER A 156 -3.87 1.24 -5.11
C SER A 156 -2.70 1.45 -4.14
N THR A 157 -1.85 0.44 -4.04
CA THR A 157 -0.59 0.56 -3.29
C THR A 157 0.59 0.93 -4.19
N GLN A 158 0.34 1.26 -5.45
CA GLN A 158 1.39 1.56 -6.42
C GLN A 158 2.16 2.84 -6.07
N SER A 159 1.49 3.89 -5.61
CA SER A 159 2.13 5.14 -5.18
C SER A 159 3.14 4.91 -4.05
N ILE A 160 2.79 4.03 -3.09
CA ILE A 160 3.71 3.64 -2.01
C ILE A 160 4.94 2.92 -2.59
N ALA A 161 4.75 2.00 -3.52
CA ALA A 161 5.84 1.26 -4.15
C ALA A 161 6.79 2.20 -4.92
N GLU A 162 6.26 3.22 -5.58
CA GLU A 162 7.04 4.24 -6.28
C GLU A 162 7.84 5.11 -5.31
N GLU A 163 7.24 5.55 -4.21
CA GLU A 163 7.90 6.33 -3.16
C GLU A 163 9.03 5.53 -2.49
N ILE A 164 8.78 4.27 -2.15
CA ILE A 164 9.78 3.36 -1.61
C ILE A 164 10.93 3.14 -2.59
N ASN A 165 10.65 2.97 -3.88
CA ASN A 165 11.68 2.83 -4.91
C ASN A 165 12.51 4.10 -5.09
N TYR A 166 11.91 5.28 -4.93
CA TYR A 166 12.63 6.54 -4.91
C TYR A 166 13.58 6.62 -3.71
N LEU A 167 13.10 6.34 -2.51
CA LEU A 167 13.92 6.32 -1.28
C LEU A 167 15.06 5.32 -1.38
N ARG A 168 14.80 4.11 -1.91
CA ARG A 168 15.83 3.10 -2.17
C ARG A 168 16.93 3.61 -3.08
N ARG A 169 16.57 4.30 -4.18
CA ARG A 169 17.56 4.90 -5.10
C ARG A 169 18.41 5.96 -4.40
N VAL A 170 17.79 6.83 -3.61
CA VAL A 170 18.50 7.86 -2.84
C VAL A 170 19.50 7.24 -1.86
N ILE A 171 19.10 6.20 -1.12
CA ILE A 171 19.99 5.48 -0.18
C ILE A 171 21.16 4.84 -0.93
N ILE A 172 20.92 4.17 -2.06
CA ILE A 172 21.98 3.55 -2.87
C ILE A 172 22.97 4.60 -3.39
N ILE A 173 22.49 5.73 -3.89
CA ILE A 173 23.34 6.82 -4.37
C ILE A 173 24.18 7.41 -3.23
N ALA A 174 23.55 7.70 -2.09
CA ALA A 174 24.23 8.28 -0.93
C ALA A 174 25.31 7.33 -0.37
N THR A 175 25.01 6.04 -0.23
CA THR A 175 25.97 5.02 0.24
C THR A 175 27.12 4.85 -0.75
N SER A 176 26.83 4.82 -2.05
CA SER A 176 27.86 4.72 -3.10
C SER A 176 28.78 5.93 -3.11
N LEU A 177 28.23 7.14 -2.99
CA LEU A 177 29.01 8.38 -2.94
C LEU A 177 29.91 8.41 -1.69
N THR A 178 29.37 8.03 -0.53
CA THR A 178 30.13 7.92 0.72
C THR A 178 31.26 6.90 0.58
N ALA A 179 31.02 5.76 -0.05
CA ALA A 179 32.05 4.75 -0.30
C ALA A 179 33.18 5.29 -1.21
N ILE A 180 32.83 6.01 -2.27
CA ILE A 180 33.81 6.62 -3.20
C ILE A 180 34.67 7.65 -2.47
N ILE A 181 34.03 8.53 -1.68
CA ILE A 181 34.76 9.55 -0.88
C ILE A 181 35.68 8.88 0.12
N ALA A 182 35.21 7.85 0.81
CA ALA A 182 36.01 7.09 1.77
C ALA A 182 37.23 6.44 1.08
N LEU A 183 37.06 5.82 -0.07
CA LEU A 183 38.16 5.25 -0.84
C LEU A 183 39.17 6.31 -1.29
N PHE A 184 38.71 7.45 -1.76
CA PHE A 184 39.57 8.56 -2.20
C PHE A 184 40.39 9.14 -1.04
N VAL A 185 39.76 9.42 0.11
CA VAL A 185 40.43 9.91 1.31
C VAL A 185 41.46 8.87 1.83
N GLY A 186 41.07 7.59 1.88
CA GLY A 186 41.97 6.52 2.27
C GLY A 186 43.20 6.38 1.34
N TYR A 187 42.99 6.51 0.04
CA TYR A 187 44.07 6.51 -0.96
C TYR A 187 45.01 7.72 -0.77
N TRP A 188 44.43 8.92 -0.61
CA TRP A 188 45.21 10.15 -0.41
C TRP A 188 46.06 10.10 0.88
N LEU A 189 45.48 9.63 1.99
CA LEU A 189 46.20 9.44 3.25
C LEU A 189 47.30 8.38 3.16
N ALA A 190 47.14 7.38 2.31
CA ALA A 190 48.14 6.34 2.11
C ALA A 190 49.35 6.79 1.29
N MET A 191 49.18 7.82 0.45
CA MET A 191 50.23 8.40 -0.40
C MET A 191 50.97 9.58 0.26
N SER A 192 50.39 10.22 1.28
CA SER A 192 50.99 11.28 2.07
C SER A 192 51.88 10.73 3.17
#